data_a11b8104f84ba983c5410c0198703ec5
#
_entry.id   a11b8104f84ba983c5410c0198703ec5
#
_cell.length_a   1.000
_cell.length_b   1.000
_cell.length_c   1.000
_cell.angle_alpha   90.00
_cell.angle_beta   90.00
_cell.angle_gamma   90.00
#
_symmetry.space_group_name_H-M   'P 1'
#
loop_
_entity.id
_entity.type
_entity.pdbx_description
1 polymer ?
#
loop_
_entity_poly.entity_id
_entity_poly.type
_entity_poly.pdbx_seq_one_letter_code
_entity_poly.pdbx_strand_id
1 'polypeptide(L)'
;MKKEELPQVWKDLGMRSASAYGKKTRSVKSCVGKEFCRFGTQYTTRLGIRLEKTFEYIDTPHKFKMGVSGCPRSCVESGVKDFGVISVENGYQIFIGGNGGTDVTVGKLLTTVETEDEVIQLCGALMQYYRETGVYAERTAPWLERMGFENVKNVLLNQEKQKELYSRIMEAKKAVENEPWETIVENKEAQKIFEVEKV
;
A
#
# COMPACT_ATOMS: atom_id res chain seq x y z
N MET A 1 30.57 -0.93 9.15
CA MET A 1 29.66 -0.13 9.98
C MET A 1 29.24 -0.98 11.17
N LYS A 2 29.36 -0.47 12.36
CA LYS A 2 28.95 -1.17 13.58
C LYS A 2 27.47 -0.96 13.83
N LYS A 3 26.81 -1.86 14.57
CA LYS A 3 25.37 -1.79 14.85
C LYS A 3 25.01 -0.51 15.62
N GLU A 4 25.88 -0.09 16.53
CA GLU A 4 25.69 1.13 17.33
C GLU A 4 25.71 2.43 16.51
N GLU A 5 26.29 2.40 15.31
CA GLU A 5 26.39 3.56 14.41
C GLU A 5 25.11 3.74 13.56
N LEU A 6 24.24 2.72 13.48
CA LEU A 6 23.07 2.74 12.58
C LEU A 6 22.10 3.90 12.83
N PRO A 7 21.73 4.25 14.09
CA PRO A 7 20.83 5.37 14.32
C PRO A 7 21.37 6.70 13.78
N GLN A 8 22.66 6.95 14.00
CA GLN A 8 23.30 8.19 13.54
C GLN A 8 23.39 8.23 12.01
N VAL A 9 23.73 7.11 11.36
CA VAL A 9 23.79 7.03 9.89
C VAL A 9 22.43 7.35 9.26
N TRP A 10 21.33 6.82 9.80
CA TRP A 10 19.99 7.13 9.30
C TRP A 10 19.64 8.61 9.49
N LYS A 11 19.98 9.20 10.63
CA LYS A 11 19.81 10.62 10.88
C LYS A 11 20.59 11.47 9.87
N ASP A 12 21.86 11.14 9.64
CA ASP A 12 22.75 11.88 8.74
C ASP A 12 22.31 11.79 7.28
N LEU A 13 21.71 10.68 6.87
CA LEU A 13 21.16 10.50 5.53
C LEU A 13 19.96 11.40 5.27
N GLY A 14 19.25 11.86 6.28
CA GLY A 14 18.04 12.66 6.14
C GLY A 14 16.92 11.97 5.37
N MET A 15 16.99 10.65 5.25
CA MET A 15 16.00 9.83 4.55
C MET A 15 15.28 8.95 5.55
N ARG A 16 14.01 8.73 5.28
CA ARG A 16 13.20 7.84 6.08
C ARG A 16 13.69 6.40 5.99
N SER A 17 13.77 5.70 7.11
CA SER A 17 14.16 4.28 7.13
C SER A 17 13.12 3.43 6.38
N ALA A 18 13.59 2.52 5.52
CA ALA A 18 12.69 1.67 4.75
C ALA A 18 12.15 0.51 5.61
N SER A 19 10.85 0.28 5.50
CA SER A 19 10.17 -0.89 6.08
C SER A 19 10.25 -2.09 5.14
N ALA A 20 11.46 -2.59 4.85
CA ALA A 20 11.70 -3.47 3.71
C ALA A 20 10.87 -4.76 3.72
N TYR A 21 10.72 -5.43 4.85
CA TYR A 21 10.15 -6.80 4.88
C TYR A 21 9.04 -7.02 5.92
N GLY A 22 8.59 -5.96 6.57
CA GLY A 22 7.49 -6.04 7.53
C GLY A 22 6.14 -6.36 6.88
N LYS A 23 5.14 -6.55 7.70
CA LYS A 23 3.74 -6.65 7.30
C LYS A 23 3.17 -5.24 7.12
N LYS A 24 3.59 -4.59 6.04
CA LYS A 24 3.32 -3.20 5.69
C LYS A 24 2.98 -3.06 4.22
N THR A 25 2.53 -1.87 3.87
CA THR A 25 2.45 -1.44 2.47
C THR A 25 3.81 -1.56 1.78
N ARG A 26 3.79 -1.95 0.52
CA ARG A 26 4.95 -2.05 -0.35
C ARG A 26 4.95 -0.92 -1.35
N SER A 27 6.14 -0.60 -1.88
CA SER A 27 6.27 0.36 -2.96
C SER A 27 5.32 0.06 -4.11
N VAL A 28 4.69 1.09 -4.64
CA VAL A 28 3.73 0.99 -5.74
C VAL A 28 4.48 0.71 -7.03
N LYS A 29 4.10 -0.34 -7.73
CA LYS A 29 4.57 -0.57 -9.09
C LYS A 29 3.72 0.23 -10.06
N SER A 30 4.34 1.07 -10.87
CA SER A 30 3.68 1.84 -11.92
C SER A 30 4.37 1.63 -13.26
N CYS A 31 3.62 1.55 -14.34
CA CYS A 31 4.17 1.71 -15.67
C CYS A 31 4.28 3.20 -16.03
N VAL A 32 4.95 3.52 -17.14
CA VAL A 32 5.19 4.91 -17.57
C VAL A 32 3.93 5.65 -18.05
N GLY A 33 2.82 4.93 -18.28
CA GLY A 33 1.51 5.52 -18.63
C GLY A 33 1.49 6.36 -19.91
N LYS A 34 0.51 7.27 -19.96
CA LYS A 34 0.25 8.13 -21.14
C LYS A 34 1.42 9.05 -21.49
N GLU A 35 2.28 9.38 -20.52
CA GLU A 35 3.40 10.29 -20.79
C GLU A 35 4.42 9.72 -21.78
N PHE A 36 4.74 8.42 -21.67
CA PHE A 36 5.83 7.80 -22.44
C PHE A 36 5.40 6.52 -23.17
N CYS A 37 4.14 6.14 -23.12
CA CYS A 37 3.65 4.94 -23.79
C CYS A 37 2.47 5.26 -24.72
N ARG A 38 2.62 4.93 -26.00
CA ARG A 38 1.56 5.14 -27.03
C ARG A 38 0.24 4.43 -26.71
N PHE A 39 0.25 3.42 -25.85
CA PHE A 39 -0.95 2.68 -25.42
C PHE A 39 -1.51 3.19 -24.10
N GLY A 40 -0.81 4.11 -23.42
CA GLY A 40 -1.25 4.66 -22.16
C GLY A 40 -2.50 5.50 -22.31
N THR A 41 -3.53 5.24 -21.51
CA THR A 41 -4.78 6.01 -21.48
C THR A 41 -4.75 7.08 -20.40
N GLN A 42 -4.00 6.85 -19.30
CA GLN A 42 -3.92 7.74 -18.13
C GLN A 42 -2.47 7.96 -17.65
N TYR A 43 -2.27 8.99 -16.82
CA TYR A 43 -0.99 9.33 -16.18
C TYR A 43 -0.75 8.47 -14.93
N THR A 44 -0.04 7.38 -15.09
CA THR A 44 0.10 6.37 -14.02
C THR A 44 1.25 6.62 -13.07
N THR A 45 2.34 7.25 -13.52
CA THR A 45 3.46 7.59 -12.63
C THR A 45 3.01 8.54 -11.52
N ARG A 46 2.23 9.56 -11.85
CA ARG A 46 1.67 10.49 -10.87
C ARG A 46 0.77 9.78 -9.86
N LEU A 47 -0.17 8.96 -10.34
CA LEU A 47 -1.06 8.20 -9.46
C LEU A 47 -0.29 7.23 -8.56
N GLY A 48 0.73 6.54 -9.12
CA GLY A 48 1.60 5.65 -8.35
C GLY A 48 2.32 6.37 -7.20
N ILE A 49 2.89 7.55 -7.47
CA ILE A 49 3.55 8.39 -6.46
C ILE A 49 2.55 8.84 -5.39
N ARG A 50 1.35 9.27 -5.79
CA ARG A 50 0.29 9.68 -4.86
C ARG A 50 -0.12 8.54 -3.93
N LEU A 51 -0.37 7.34 -4.47
CA LEU A 51 -0.70 6.15 -3.69
C LEU A 51 0.42 5.77 -2.71
N GLU A 52 1.68 5.80 -3.17
CA GLU A 52 2.83 5.49 -2.32
C GLU A 52 2.93 6.47 -1.16
N LYS A 53 2.99 7.77 -1.41
CA LYS A 53 3.10 8.81 -0.38
C LYS A 53 1.93 8.79 0.61
N THR A 54 0.72 8.48 0.12
CA THR A 54 -0.46 8.43 0.99
C THR A 54 -0.41 7.23 1.95
N PHE A 55 0.07 6.06 1.50
CA PHE A 55 -0.04 4.81 2.26
C PHE A 55 1.28 4.18 2.68
N GLU A 56 2.42 4.82 2.41
CA GLU A 56 3.73 4.30 2.85
C GLU A 56 3.78 4.12 4.38
N TYR A 57 4.49 3.08 4.81
CA TYR A 57 4.75 2.73 6.22
C TYR A 57 3.53 2.24 7.02
N ILE A 58 2.34 2.19 6.46
CA ILE A 58 1.15 1.67 7.15
C ILE A 58 1.28 0.17 7.37
N ASP A 59 1.09 -0.25 8.63
CA ASP A 59 1.04 -1.66 9.00
C ASP A 59 -0.24 -2.33 8.50
N THR A 60 -0.10 -3.54 7.98
CA THR A 60 -1.20 -4.36 7.45
C THR A 60 -1.05 -5.80 7.95
N PRO A 61 -2.11 -6.62 7.98
CA PRO A 61 -2.04 -8.03 8.45
C PRO A 61 -0.95 -8.84 7.75
N HIS A 62 -0.72 -8.58 6.47
CA HIS A 62 0.40 -9.08 5.67
C HIS A 62 0.85 -7.99 4.71
N LYS A 63 1.96 -8.19 3.97
CA LYS A 63 2.41 -7.27 2.93
C LYS A 63 1.28 -6.89 1.97
N PHE A 64 1.09 -5.60 1.73
CA PHE A 64 0.09 -5.07 0.83
C PHE A 64 0.77 -4.46 -0.40
N LYS A 65 0.51 -5.03 -1.58
CA LYS A 65 1.13 -4.64 -2.84
C LYS A 65 0.15 -3.90 -3.72
N MET A 66 0.58 -2.78 -4.27
CA MET A 66 -0.20 -1.97 -5.20
C MET A 66 0.43 -1.97 -6.59
N GLY A 67 -0.39 -1.86 -7.62
CA GLY A 67 0.08 -1.76 -9.00
C GLY A 67 -0.82 -0.89 -9.84
N VAL A 68 -0.22 0.00 -10.65
CA VAL A 68 -0.94 0.93 -11.53
C VAL A 68 -0.50 0.74 -12.97
N SER A 69 -1.35 0.19 -13.80
CA SER A 69 -1.14 -0.01 -15.24
C SER A 69 -1.88 1.04 -16.06
N GLY A 70 -1.19 1.65 -17.02
CA GLY A 70 -1.70 2.75 -17.86
C GLY A 70 -2.65 2.32 -18.99
N CYS A 71 -2.91 1.04 -19.15
CA CYS A 71 -3.86 0.50 -20.11
C CYS A 71 -4.19 -0.97 -19.81
N PRO A 72 -5.18 -1.60 -20.50
CA PRO A 72 -5.56 -2.99 -20.28
C PRO A 72 -4.46 -4.05 -20.51
N ARG A 73 -3.31 -3.68 -21.09
CA ARG A 73 -2.15 -4.59 -21.22
C ARG A 73 -1.54 -5.00 -19.87
N SER A 74 -1.84 -4.25 -18.80
CA SER A 74 -1.48 -4.59 -17.41
C SER A 74 0.00 -4.92 -17.20
N CYS A 75 0.92 -4.15 -17.81
CA CYS A 75 2.37 -4.42 -17.86
C CYS A 75 3.03 -4.53 -16.46
N VAL A 76 2.45 -3.96 -15.43
CA VAL A 76 2.92 -4.09 -14.04
C VAL A 76 2.13 -5.14 -13.24
N GLU A 77 1.39 -5.98 -13.94
CA GLU A 77 0.65 -7.09 -13.36
C GLU A 77 -0.37 -6.63 -12.30
N SER A 78 -1.08 -5.52 -12.58
CA SER A 78 -2.07 -4.96 -11.64
C SER A 78 -3.15 -5.95 -11.26
N GLY A 79 -3.55 -6.85 -12.17
CA GLY A 79 -4.56 -7.87 -11.94
C GLY A 79 -4.18 -8.93 -10.90
N VAL A 80 -2.92 -9.02 -10.46
CA VAL A 80 -2.45 -9.96 -9.42
C VAL A 80 -1.82 -9.24 -8.23
N LYS A 81 -2.26 -8.01 -7.95
CA LYS A 81 -1.88 -7.22 -6.77
C LYS A 81 -2.99 -7.23 -5.73
N ASP A 82 -2.63 -6.93 -4.49
CA ASP A 82 -3.61 -6.76 -3.40
C ASP A 82 -4.61 -5.64 -3.73
N PHE A 83 -4.08 -4.55 -4.34
CA PHE A 83 -4.84 -3.48 -4.96
C PHE A 83 -4.26 -3.17 -6.35
N GLY A 84 -5.01 -3.45 -7.38
CA GLY A 84 -4.61 -3.25 -8.77
C GLY A 84 -5.44 -2.19 -9.45
N VAL A 85 -4.78 -1.30 -10.16
CA VAL A 85 -5.41 -0.25 -10.99
C VAL A 85 -5.05 -0.50 -12.45
N ILE A 86 -6.05 -0.61 -13.31
CA ILE A 86 -5.88 -0.70 -14.75
C ILE A 86 -6.60 0.48 -15.38
N SER A 87 -5.84 1.39 -15.99
CA SER A 87 -6.38 2.56 -16.64
C SER A 87 -7.14 2.19 -17.92
N VAL A 88 -8.25 2.86 -18.11
CA VAL A 88 -9.10 2.81 -19.31
C VAL A 88 -9.32 4.24 -19.84
N GLU A 89 -9.95 4.40 -21.00
CA GLU A 89 -10.14 5.73 -21.61
C GLU A 89 -10.82 6.72 -20.67
N ASN A 90 -11.86 6.29 -19.97
CA ASN A 90 -12.68 7.15 -19.11
C ASN A 90 -12.48 6.86 -17.61
N GLY A 91 -11.26 6.51 -17.19
CA GLY A 91 -10.97 6.32 -15.76
C GLY A 91 -10.10 5.11 -15.43
N TYR A 92 -10.45 4.43 -14.34
CA TYR A 92 -9.63 3.43 -13.71
C TYR A 92 -10.47 2.24 -13.23
N GLN A 93 -10.16 1.06 -13.73
CA GLN A 93 -10.69 -0.20 -13.20
C GLN A 93 -9.90 -0.62 -11.96
N ILE A 94 -10.61 -0.91 -10.89
CA ILE A 94 -10.02 -1.29 -9.59
C ILE A 94 -10.20 -2.78 -9.38
N PHE A 95 -9.08 -3.49 -9.20
CA PHE A 95 -9.02 -4.92 -8.89
C PHE A 95 -8.51 -5.12 -7.47
N ILE A 96 -9.11 -6.05 -6.73
CA ILE A 96 -8.76 -6.35 -5.35
C ILE A 96 -8.56 -7.84 -5.11
N GLY A 97 -7.76 -8.19 -4.11
CA GLY A 97 -7.54 -9.57 -3.68
C GLY A 97 -6.67 -10.39 -4.64
N GLY A 98 -5.84 -9.77 -5.45
CA GLY A 98 -4.86 -10.47 -6.27
C GLY A 98 -3.64 -10.92 -5.47
N ASN A 99 -3.01 -12.01 -5.90
CA ASN A 99 -1.76 -12.52 -5.36
C ASN A 99 -0.87 -13.07 -6.48
N GLY A 100 0.31 -12.50 -6.66
CA GLY A 100 1.34 -12.97 -7.60
C GLY A 100 2.48 -13.66 -6.87
N GLY A 101 2.18 -14.73 -6.14
CA GLY A 101 3.14 -15.54 -5.41
C GLY A 101 3.18 -16.99 -5.94
N THR A 102 3.52 -17.95 -5.09
CA THR A 102 3.45 -19.39 -5.38
C THR A 102 2.04 -19.79 -5.79
N ASP A 103 1.03 -19.28 -5.07
CA ASP A 103 -0.37 -19.49 -5.39
C ASP A 103 -0.89 -18.21 -6.07
N VAL A 104 -0.94 -18.23 -7.40
CA VAL A 104 -1.38 -17.07 -8.18
C VAL A 104 -2.89 -16.96 -8.12
N THR A 105 -3.36 -15.79 -7.65
CA THR A 105 -4.78 -15.45 -7.64
C THR A 105 -5.00 -14.19 -8.44
N VAL A 106 -5.93 -14.23 -9.38
CA VAL A 106 -6.37 -13.04 -10.11
C VAL A 106 -7.33 -12.23 -9.24
N GLY A 107 -7.06 -10.96 -9.09
CA GLY A 107 -7.93 -10.02 -8.38
C GLY A 107 -9.29 -9.89 -9.06
N LYS A 108 -10.31 -9.61 -8.27
CA LYS A 108 -11.68 -9.39 -8.77
C LYS A 108 -11.90 -7.92 -9.05
N LEU A 109 -12.59 -7.61 -10.15
CA LEU A 109 -12.98 -6.25 -10.49
C LEU A 109 -13.99 -5.73 -9.46
N LEU A 110 -13.58 -4.74 -8.67
CA LEU A 110 -14.43 -4.09 -7.67
C LEU A 110 -15.39 -3.10 -8.33
N THR A 111 -14.83 -2.15 -9.08
CA THR A 111 -15.57 -1.09 -9.76
C THR A 111 -14.68 -0.38 -10.78
N THR A 112 -15.28 0.55 -11.52
CA THR A 112 -14.57 1.54 -12.34
C THR A 112 -14.86 2.92 -11.77
N VAL A 113 -13.84 3.77 -11.63
CA VAL A 113 -13.94 5.14 -11.14
C VAL A 113 -13.32 6.11 -12.16
N GLU A 114 -13.68 7.38 -12.09
CA GLU A 114 -13.26 8.38 -13.09
C GLU A 114 -12.01 9.14 -12.65
N THR A 115 -11.80 9.32 -11.37
CA THR A 115 -10.77 10.20 -10.81
C THR A 115 -9.71 9.46 -10.00
N GLU A 116 -8.51 10.04 -9.94
CA GLU A 116 -7.43 9.54 -9.06
C GLU A 116 -7.79 9.62 -7.57
N ASP A 117 -8.61 10.62 -7.19
CA ASP A 117 -9.03 10.78 -5.79
C ASP A 117 -9.94 9.64 -5.35
N GLU A 118 -10.84 9.19 -6.22
CA GLU A 118 -11.67 8.00 -5.96
C GLU A 118 -10.80 6.73 -5.85
N VAL A 119 -9.77 6.59 -6.69
CA VAL A 119 -8.80 5.47 -6.58
C VAL A 119 -8.14 5.47 -5.22
N ILE A 120 -7.66 6.64 -4.75
CA ILE A 120 -6.98 6.77 -3.45
C ILE A 120 -7.95 6.48 -2.29
N GLN A 121 -9.16 7.01 -2.34
CA GLN A 121 -10.19 6.77 -1.32
C GLN A 121 -10.55 5.27 -1.23
N LEU A 122 -10.78 4.60 -2.35
CA LEU A 122 -11.05 3.17 -2.40
C LEU A 122 -9.87 2.33 -1.89
N CYS A 123 -8.65 2.70 -2.26
CA CYS A 123 -7.44 2.03 -1.76
C CYS A 123 -7.34 2.13 -0.23
N GLY A 124 -7.52 3.32 0.31
CA GLY A 124 -7.49 3.55 1.76
C GLY A 124 -8.62 2.82 2.49
N ALA A 125 -9.83 2.86 1.97
CA ALA A 125 -10.98 2.15 2.55
C ALA A 125 -10.76 0.63 2.55
N LEU A 126 -10.30 0.05 1.44
CA LEU A 126 -9.94 -1.38 1.37
C LEU A 126 -8.85 -1.73 2.38
N MET A 127 -7.78 -0.93 2.43
CA MET A 127 -6.65 -1.18 3.33
C MET A 127 -7.09 -1.14 4.79
N GLN A 128 -7.91 -0.16 5.18
CA GLN A 128 -8.43 -0.06 6.54
C GLN A 128 -9.37 -1.23 6.87
N TYR A 129 -10.27 -1.58 5.96
CA TYR A 129 -11.17 -2.70 6.17
C TYR A 129 -10.41 -4.02 6.32
N TYR A 130 -9.36 -4.22 5.51
CA TYR A 130 -8.45 -5.35 5.63
C TYR A 130 -7.67 -5.34 6.96
N ARG A 131 -7.21 -4.19 7.42
CA ARG A 131 -6.52 -4.05 8.73
C ARG A 131 -7.42 -4.44 9.91
N GLU A 132 -8.70 -4.11 9.85
CA GLU A 132 -9.67 -4.35 10.92
C GLU A 132 -10.21 -5.78 10.95
N THR A 133 -10.25 -6.44 9.80
CA THR A 133 -10.91 -7.75 9.66
C THR A 133 -9.98 -8.89 9.24
N GLY A 134 -8.76 -8.56 8.81
CA GLY A 134 -7.75 -9.54 8.41
C GLY A 134 -7.08 -10.21 9.61
N VAL A 135 -6.81 -11.49 9.49
CA VAL A 135 -6.05 -12.25 10.49
C VAL A 135 -4.56 -12.02 10.27
N TYR A 136 -3.77 -12.04 11.34
CA TYR A 136 -2.32 -11.89 11.26
C TYR A 136 -1.70 -12.89 10.28
N ALA A 137 -0.86 -12.40 9.37
CA ALA A 137 -0.24 -13.13 8.26
C ALA A 137 -1.20 -13.59 7.14
N GLU A 138 -2.48 -13.26 7.18
CA GLU A 138 -3.43 -13.52 6.10
C GLU A 138 -3.20 -12.55 4.92
N ARG A 139 -3.10 -13.04 3.68
CA ARG A 139 -3.04 -12.22 2.47
C ARG A 139 -4.44 -11.75 2.07
N THR A 140 -4.51 -10.70 1.26
CA THR A 140 -5.80 -10.16 0.78
C THR A 140 -6.61 -11.14 -0.06
N ALA A 141 -5.98 -12.08 -0.78
CA ALA A 141 -6.69 -13.08 -1.57
C ALA A 141 -7.49 -14.06 -0.66
N PRO A 142 -6.89 -14.81 0.29
CA PRO A 142 -7.65 -15.64 1.21
C PRO A 142 -8.58 -14.84 2.13
N TRP A 143 -8.20 -13.61 2.52
CA TRP A 143 -9.09 -12.71 3.26
C TRP A 143 -10.36 -12.40 2.46
N LEU A 144 -10.23 -12.05 1.18
CA LEU A 144 -11.37 -11.74 0.32
C LEU A 144 -12.27 -12.97 0.09
N GLU A 145 -11.69 -14.16 0.01
CA GLU A 145 -12.43 -15.41 -0.08
C GLU A 145 -13.23 -15.68 1.21
N ARG A 146 -12.58 -15.55 2.38
CA ARG A 146 -13.20 -15.74 3.69
C ARG A 146 -14.31 -14.72 3.98
N MET A 147 -14.10 -13.46 3.63
CA MET A 147 -15.09 -12.38 3.84
C MET A 147 -16.25 -12.43 2.84
N GLY A 148 -16.03 -13.05 1.67
CA GLY A 148 -16.93 -13.02 0.54
C GLY A 148 -16.83 -11.71 -0.27
N PHE A 149 -16.54 -11.83 -1.57
CA PHE A 149 -16.32 -10.67 -2.44
C PHE A 149 -17.49 -9.68 -2.43
N GLU A 150 -18.73 -10.15 -2.53
CA GLU A 150 -19.90 -9.27 -2.57
C GLU A 150 -20.09 -8.50 -1.25
N ASN A 151 -19.77 -9.11 -0.11
CA ASN A 151 -19.82 -8.44 1.19
C ASN A 151 -18.79 -7.29 1.25
N VAL A 152 -17.54 -7.58 0.86
CA VAL A 152 -16.47 -6.57 0.79
C VAL A 152 -16.82 -5.45 -0.18
N LYS A 153 -17.33 -5.80 -1.36
CA LYS A 153 -17.79 -4.84 -2.38
C LYS A 153 -18.88 -3.92 -1.84
N ASN A 154 -19.89 -4.47 -1.19
CA ASN A 154 -20.99 -3.70 -0.59
C ASN A 154 -20.50 -2.71 0.49
N VAL A 155 -19.51 -3.10 1.30
CA VAL A 155 -18.90 -2.20 2.28
C VAL A 155 -18.12 -1.08 1.60
N LEU A 156 -17.27 -1.42 0.62
CA LEU A 156 -16.40 -0.44 -0.05
C LEU A 156 -17.12 0.52 -0.98
N LEU A 157 -18.24 0.12 -1.57
CA LEU A 157 -19.05 0.98 -2.44
C LEU A 157 -20.14 1.74 -1.69
N ASN A 158 -20.37 1.48 -0.40
CA ASN A 158 -21.20 2.31 0.43
C ASN A 158 -20.45 3.60 0.80
N GLN A 159 -20.93 4.75 0.33
CA GLN A 159 -20.22 6.03 0.46
C GLN A 159 -19.91 6.46 1.90
N GLU A 160 -20.81 6.20 2.84
CA GLU A 160 -20.61 6.55 4.26
C GLU A 160 -19.50 5.68 4.87
N LYS A 161 -19.61 4.37 4.70
CA LYS A 161 -18.60 3.40 5.20
C LYS A 161 -17.23 3.62 4.55
N GLN A 162 -17.20 3.90 3.25
CA GLN A 162 -15.96 4.19 2.54
C GLN A 162 -15.25 5.42 3.12
N LYS A 163 -15.98 6.52 3.35
CA LYS A 163 -15.43 7.76 3.94
C LYS A 163 -14.95 7.53 5.37
N GLU A 164 -15.69 6.77 6.17
CA GLU A 164 -15.32 6.44 7.54
C GLU A 164 -14.03 5.60 7.58
N LEU A 165 -13.95 4.55 6.76
CA LEU A 165 -12.75 3.72 6.62
C LEU A 165 -11.55 4.53 6.15
N TYR A 166 -11.75 5.41 5.17
CA TYR A 166 -10.70 6.30 4.67
C TYR A 166 -10.22 7.28 5.74
N SER A 167 -11.11 7.86 6.54
CA SER A 167 -10.72 8.73 7.64
C SER A 167 -9.82 8.01 8.65
N ARG A 168 -10.21 6.80 9.05
CA ARG A 168 -9.42 5.99 10.01
C ARG A 168 -8.03 5.60 9.48
N ILE A 169 -7.89 5.30 8.19
CA ILE A 169 -6.56 5.00 7.64
C ILE A 169 -5.68 6.25 7.61
N MET A 170 -6.27 7.42 7.36
CA MET A 170 -5.51 8.69 7.38
C MET A 170 -5.06 9.07 8.80
N GLU A 171 -5.84 8.74 9.82
CA GLU A 171 -5.41 8.85 11.23
C GLU A 171 -4.24 7.91 11.54
N ALA A 172 -4.33 6.65 11.09
CA ALA A 172 -3.25 5.69 11.23
C ALA A 172 -1.98 6.13 10.48
N LYS A 173 -2.12 6.80 9.33
CA LYS A 173 -0.98 7.37 8.59
C LYS A 173 -0.27 8.44 9.40
N LYS A 174 -1.02 9.36 10.03
CA LYS A 174 -0.43 10.41 10.88
C LYS A 174 0.39 9.82 12.04
N ALA A 175 -0.07 8.72 12.62
CA ALA A 175 0.64 8.05 13.71
C ALA A 175 2.01 7.49 13.31
N VAL A 176 2.22 7.19 12.02
CA VAL A 176 3.48 6.63 11.50
C VAL A 176 4.32 7.66 10.72
N GLU A 177 3.95 8.93 10.73
CA GLU A 177 4.70 9.99 10.03
C GLU A 177 6.03 10.34 10.70
N ASN A 178 6.15 10.14 12.00
CA ASN A 178 7.38 10.42 12.73
C ASN A 178 8.47 9.40 12.39
N GLU A 179 9.66 9.90 12.05
CA GLU A 179 10.83 9.07 11.80
C GLU A 179 11.39 8.54 13.14
N PRO A 180 11.37 7.22 13.39
CA PRO A 180 11.78 6.68 14.67
C PRO A 180 13.26 6.94 14.99
N TRP A 181 14.12 7.11 13.97
CA TRP A 181 15.54 7.34 14.15
C TRP A 181 15.87 8.69 14.81
N GLU A 182 15.07 9.73 14.56
CA GLU A 182 15.23 11.02 15.23
C GLU A 182 15.08 10.87 16.74
N THR A 183 14.02 10.19 17.17
CA THR A 183 13.77 9.93 18.60
C THR A 183 14.83 9.01 19.21
N ILE A 184 15.26 7.97 18.49
CA ILE A 184 16.26 7.01 18.97
C ILE A 184 17.61 7.69 19.19
N VAL A 185 18.06 8.56 18.28
CA VAL A 185 19.35 9.26 18.42
C VAL A 185 19.38 10.17 19.64
N GLU A 186 18.25 10.74 20.04
CA GLU A 186 18.13 11.65 21.18
C GLU A 186 17.87 10.92 22.51
N ASN A 187 17.45 9.66 22.47
CA ASN A 187 17.06 8.87 23.63
C ASN A 187 18.06 7.74 23.91
N LYS A 188 18.91 7.93 24.95
CA LYS A 188 19.93 6.95 25.36
C LYS A 188 19.33 5.59 25.74
N GLU A 189 18.13 5.54 26.29
CA GLU A 189 17.46 4.28 26.64
C GLU A 189 17.05 3.51 25.38
N ALA A 190 16.50 4.21 24.36
CA ALA A 190 16.16 3.62 23.09
C ALA A 190 17.40 3.14 22.30
N GLN A 191 18.57 3.75 22.50
CA GLN A 191 19.82 3.33 21.87
C GLN A 191 20.32 1.98 22.35
N LYS A 192 19.94 1.54 23.56
CA LYS A 192 20.38 0.25 24.13
C LYS A 192 20.03 -0.95 23.24
N ILE A 193 18.97 -0.89 22.46
CA ILE A 193 18.62 -1.96 21.50
C ILE A 193 19.69 -2.20 20.43
N PHE A 194 20.57 -1.22 20.22
CA PHE A 194 21.68 -1.29 19.26
C PHE A 194 23.01 -1.64 19.94
N GLU A 195 23.08 -1.66 21.27
CA GLU A 195 24.26 -2.12 21.99
C GLU A 195 24.46 -3.62 21.75
N VAL A 196 25.71 -4.00 21.45
CA VAL A 196 26.08 -5.41 21.33
C VAL A 196 26.37 -5.91 22.72
N GLU A 197 25.64 -6.91 23.22
CA GLU A 197 26.03 -7.63 24.40
C GLU A 197 27.44 -8.19 24.19
N LYS A 198 28.39 -7.75 25.01
CA LYS A 198 29.71 -8.34 25.00
C LYS A 198 29.60 -9.74 25.62
N VAL A 199 29.60 -10.75 24.72
CA VAL A 199 29.75 -12.16 25.13
C VAL A 199 31.16 -12.40 25.65
#